data_ac3aa55b691bea5633aa578c8c8874d7
#
_entry.id   ac3aa55b691bea5633aa578c8c8874d7
#
_cell.length_a   1.000
_cell.length_b   1.000
_cell.length_c   1.000
_cell.angle_alpha   90.00
_cell.angle_beta   90.00
_cell.angle_gamma   90.00
#
_symmetry.space_group_name_H-M   'P 1'
#
loop_
_entity.id
_entity.type
_entity.pdbx_description
1 polymer ?
#
loop_
_entity_poly.entity_id
_entity_poly.type
_entity_poly.pdbx_seq_one_letter_code
_entity_poly.pdbx_strand_id
1 'polypeptide(L)'
;MISIPRTGAVIRFAGNPLGSLRSWQVWDLPGPLRCYVLAVPVVYAGAFAFAATTTTWQLRQVLVFAALLACGMAVTEANRSVREPQGTLARDLQAVWYLAIAITLPPWYALAAPIPLAVHKLCRTRRMLIYRRIFSHAAIGLAYGLASFTFHSLPASVVGTSPGTGRHALYWVLAVAACGMIGTVVNYGFILVAIRLSDPDARIRDLIGSRESLTSDVLELSLAVALALVVAINPVLMALALPTVVLCRRYLMQAQLLAQARIDAKTGLLNAGTWQREAAAEFYRARRSDAPLALVMVDIDHFNSVNETAGLAAGDQVLQDIARTVTQNLQGVGLVGRFGGEQFAILLPQTGETEARRMAERLRDHIAGEPIAIEDGSHAGFVFRLTVSIGIAILDRSRRALAELIGAADKALSEAKTTGRNKVCVVPGVTERD
;
A
#
# COMPACT_ATOMS: atom_id res chain seq x y z
N MET A 1 4.32 4.91 -9.83
CA MET A 1 3.93 6.33 -10.00
C MET A 1 3.72 6.55 -11.49
N ILE A 2 2.48 6.42 -11.97
CA ILE A 2 2.17 6.61 -13.40
C ILE A 2 2.02 8.12 -13.61
N SER A 3 3.04 8.72 -14.19
CA SER A 3 3.05 10.12 -14.63
C SER A 3 2.21 10.24 -15.90
N ILE A 4 0.97 10.68 -15.77
CA ILE A 4 0.16 11.13 -16.89
C ILE A 4 0.63 12.56 -17.23
N PRO A 5 0.89 12.92 -18.51
CA PRO A 5 1.35 14.25 -18.86
C PRO A 5 0.36 15.31 -18.36
N ARG A 6 0.87 16.26 -17.60
CA ARG A 6 0.14 17.44 -17.14
C ARG A 6 0.04 18.41 -18.32
N THR A 7 -1.01 18.32 -19.11
CA THR A 7 -1.50 19.50 -19.82
C THR A 7 -2.30 20.31 -18.81
N GLY A 8 -1.79 21.49 -18.48
CA GLY A 8 -2.40 22.42 -17.52
C GLY A 8 -3.71 23.00 -18.06
N ALA A 9 -4.81 22.37 -17.73
CA ALA A 9 -6.14 22.94 -17.81
C ALA A 9 -6.81 22.82 -16.44
N VAL A 10 -6.92 23.93 -15.74
CA VAL A 10 -7.79 24.07 -14.55
C VAL A 10 -9.22 23.91 -15.02
N ILE A 11 -9.78 22.70 -14.94
CA ILE A 11 -11.18 22.45 -15.30
C ILE A 11 -12.04 22.78 -14.08
N ARG A 12 -12.75 23.90 -14.15
CA ARG A 12 -13.86 24.26 -13.26
C ARG A 12 -15.01 23.27 -13.51
N PHE A 13 -15.25 22.35 -12.58
CA PHE A 13 -16.43 21.49 -12.59
C PHE A 13 -17.60 22.21 -11.96
N ALA A 14 -18.35 22.95 -12.79
CA ALA A 14 -19.76 23.28 -12.55
C ALA A 14 -20.55 22.71 -13.73
N GLY A 15 -21.04 21.48 -13.65
CA GLY A 15 -21.78 20.83 -14.71
C GLY A 15 -22.43 19.53 -14.25
N ASN A 16 -23.69 19.38 -14.63
CA ASN A 16 -24.58 18.24 -14.45
C ASN A 16 -23.83 16.91 -14.63
N PRO A 17 -23.87 15.91 -13.69
CA PRO A 17 -23.14 14.65 -13.80
C PRO A 17 -23.57 13.75 -14.96
N LEU A 18 -24.67 14.10 -15.66
CA LEU A 18 -25.18 13.44 -16.87
C LEU A 18 -25.01 14.29 -18.13
N GLY A 19 -23.97 15.14 -18.19
CA GLY A 19 -23.62 15.86 -19.40
C GLY A 19 -23.56 14.90 -20.61
N SER A 20 -23.85 15.40 -21.82
CA SER A 20 -24.00 14.59 -23.03
C SER A 20 -22.91 13.52 -23.15
N LEU A 21 -23.26 12.28 -23.50
CA LEU A 21 -22.33 11.15 -23.69
C LEU A 21 -21.11 11.50 -24.58
N ARG A 22 -21.24 12.55 -25.41
CA ARG A 22 -20.17 13.08 -26.27
C ARG A 22 -19.07 13.82 -25.51
N SER A 23 -19.32 14.30 -24.26
CA SER A 23 -18.32 14.99 -23.43
C SER A 23 -17.59 14.06 -22.46
N TRP A 24 -17.76 12.75 -22.56
CA TRP A 24 -17.09 11.80 -21.69
C TRP A 24 -15.62 11.65 -22.08
N GLN A 25 -14.73 11.73 -21.12
CA GLN A 25 -13.29 11.56 -21.28
C GLN A 25 -12.89 10.14 -21.77
N VAL A 26 -13.83 9.22 -21.87
CA VAL A 26 -13.62 7.90 -22.50
C VAL A 26 -13.22 8.01 -23.97
N TRP A 27 -13.63 9.08 -24.65
CA TRP A 27 -13.32 9.31 -26.05
C TRP A 27 -11.87 9.74 -26.29
N ASP A 28 -11.18 10.24 -25.25
CA ASP A 28 -9.76 10.63 -25.28
C ASP A 28 -8.82 9.44 -25.07
N LEU A 29 -9.37 8.22 -24.81
CA LEU A 29 -8.58 7.01 -24.61
C LEU A 29 -8.06 6.45 -25.94
N PRO A 30 -6.86 5.77 -25.89
CA PRO A 30 -6.37 4.99 -27.03
C PRO A 30 -7.44 4.01 -27.56
N GLY A 31 -7.53 3.84 -28.89
CA GLY A 31 -8.56 3.05 -29.53
C GLY A 31 -8.78 1.66 -28.91
N PRO A 32 -7.73 0.82 -28.73
CA PRO A 32 -7.89 -0.51 -28.13
C PRO A 32 -8.42 -0.46 -26.69
N LEU A 33 -7.92 0.47 -25.86
CA LEU A 33 -8.38 0.67 -24.48
C LEU A 33 -9.85 1.11 -24.45
N ARG A 34 -10.22 2.04 -25.32
CA ARG A 34 -11.60 2.53 -25.42
C ARG A 34 -12.57 1.40 -25.78
N CYS A 35 -12.24 0.58 -26.79
CA CYS A 35 -13.04 -0.59 -27.16
C CYS A 35 -13.20 -1.56 -25.98
N TYR A 36 -12.12 -1.86 -25.29
CA TYR A 36 -12.12 -2.75 -24.13
C TYR A 36 -12.97 -2.23 -22.97
N VAL A 37 -12.79 -0.97 -22.61
CA VAL A 37 -13.53 -0.31 -21.49
C VAL A 37 -15.03 -0.23 -21.78
N LEU A 38 -15.45 -0.15 -23.06
CA LEU A 38 -16.86 -0.15 -23.44
C LEU A 38 -17.41 -1.59 -23.63
N ALA A 39 -16.61 -2.54 -24.08
CA ALA A 39 -17.06 -3.93 -24.30
C ALA A 39 -17.38 -4.66 -22.98
N VAL A 40 -16.57 -4.50 -21.93
CA VAL A 40 -16.78 -5.18 -20.64
C VAL A 40 -18.16 -4.87 -20.03
N PRO A 41 -18.62 -3.60 -19.91
CA PRO A 41 -19.98 -3.30 -19.48
C PRO A 41 -21.09 -3.88 -20.36
N VAL A 42 -20.88 -3.96 -21.68
CA VAL A 42 -21.86 -4.58 -22.59
C VAL A 42 -21.99 -6.08 -22.34
N VAL A 43 -20.85 -6.78 -22.22
CA VAL A 43 -20.83 -8.21 -21.86
C VAL A 43 -21.48 -8.45 -20.50
N TYR A 44 -21.19 -7.57 -19.51
CA TYR A 44 -21.81 -7.63 -18.21
C TYR A 44 -23.34 -7.46 -18.27
N ALA A 45 -23.83 -6.48 -19.03
CA ALA A 45 -25.28 -6.27 -19.21
C ALA A 45 -25.96 -7.48 -19.87
N GLY A 46 -25.30 -8.11 -20.85
CA GLY A 46 -25.78 -9.33 -21.49
C GLY A 46 -25.84 -10.52 -20.52
N ALA A 47 -24.77 -10.74 -19.74
CA ALA A 47 -24.73 -11.79 -18.71
C ALA A 47 -25.78 -11.57 -17.60
N PHE A 48 -25.97 -10.32 -17.18
CA PHE A 48 -27.00 -9.93 -16.20
C PHE A 48 -28.42 -10.21 -16.73
N ALA A 49 -28.72 -9.79 -17.95
CA ALA A 49 -30.02 -10.02 -18.58
C ALA A 49 -30.30 -11.52 -18.74
N PHE A 50 -29.32 -12.28 -19.22
CA PHE A 50 -29.45 -13.75 -19.35
C PHE A 50 -29.71 -14.42 -17.99
N ALA A 51 -28.94 -14.11 -16.96
CA ALA A 51 -29.12 -14.68 -15.63
C ALA A 51 -30.50 -14.30 -15.03
N ALA A 52 -31.01 -13.11 -15.33
CA ALA A 52 -32.34 -12.67 -14.89
C ALA A 52 -33.48 -13.54 -15.44
N THR A 53 -33.35 -14.07 -16.68
CA THR A 53 -34.36 -14.93 -17.28
C THR A 53 -34.40 -16.34 -16.71
N THR A 54 -33.31 -16.78 -16.10
CA THR A 54 -33.16 -18.15 -15.55
C THR A 54 -33.39 -18.22 -14.04
N THR A 55 -33.51 -17.07 -13.35
CA THR A 55 -33.64 -17.01 -11.90
C THR A 55 -35.08 -17.04 -11.43
N THR A 56 -35.38 -17.97 -10.52
CA THR A 56 -36.66 -18.01 -9.80
C THR A 56 -36.56 -17.13 -8.55
N TRP A 57 -37.52 -16.21 -8.39
CA TRP A 57 -37.51 -15.23 -7.30
C TRP A 57 -38.12 -15.81 -6.02
N GLN A 58 -37.38 -15.73 -4.94
CA GLN A 58 -37.82 -16.12 -3.60
C GLN A 58 -37.61 -14.95 -2.63
N LEU A 59 -38.64 -14.59 -1.86
CA LEU A 59 -38.58 -13.48 -0.91
C LEU A 59 -37.41 -13.62 0.08
N ARG A 60 -37.14 -14.85 0.56
CA ARG A 60 -36.01 -15.12 1.46
C ARG A 60 -34.66 -14.73 0.85
N GLN A 61 -34.43 -15.06 -0.43
CA GLN A 61 -33.21 -14.73 -1.14
C GLN A 61 -33.05 -13.20 -1.32
N VAL A 62 -34.15 -12.51 -1.62
CA VAL A 62 -34.16 -11.04 -1.75
C VAL A 62 -33.83 -10.38 -0.42
N LEU A 63 -34.38 -10.88 0.70
CA LEU A 63 -34.07 -10.35 2.04
C LEU A 63 -32.62 -10.58 2.44
N VAL A 64 -32.07 -11.78 2.19
CA VAL A 64 -30.64 -12.07 2.45
C VAL A 64 -29.74 -11.18 1.59
N PHE A 65 -30.08 -11.02 0.33
CA PHE A 65 -29.36 -10.12 -0.58
C PHE A 65 -29.34 -8.68 -0.09
N ALA A 66 -30.54 -8.16 0.26
CA ALA A 66 -30.66 -6.80 0.78
C ALA A 66 -29.86 -6.58 2.08
N ALA A 67 -29.88 -7.57 2.97
CA ALA A 67 -29.14 -7.52 4.22
C ALA A 67 -27.61 -7.57 4.00
N LEU A 68 -27.09 -8.42 3.11
CA LEU A 68 -25.67 -8.46 2.75
C LEU A 68 -25.21 -7.15 2.09
N LEU A 69 -26.05 -6.56 1.22
CA LEU A 69 -25.75 -5.25 0.63
C LEU A 69 -25.75 -4.15 1.69
N ALA A 70 -26.73 -4.14 2.60
CA ALA A 70 -26.80 -3.16 3.68
C ALA A 70 -25.57 -3.24 4.60
N CYS A 71 -25.10 -4.45 4.94
CA CYS A 71 -23.86 -4.66 5.68
C CYS A 71 -22.64 -4.12 4.90
N GLY A 72 -22.52 -4.42 3.62
CA GLY A 72 -21.44 -3.90 2.76
C GLY A 72 -21.42 -2.37 2.66
N MET A 73 -22.61 -1.75 2.57
CA MET A 73 -22.77 -0.28 2.60
C MET A 73 -22.41 0.29 3.97
N ALA A 74 -22.85 -0.36 5.06
CA ALA A 74 -22.54 0.06 6.43
C ALA A 74 -21.03 0.04 6.72
N VAL A 75 -20.30 -0.98 6.25
CA VAL A 75 -18.82 -1.03 6.34
C VAL A 75 -18.20 0.14 5.59
N THR A 76 -18.72 0.48 4.41
CA THR A 76 -18.21 1.62 3.63
C THR A 76 -18.46 2.94 4.35
N GLU A 77 -19.64 3.12 4.95
CA GLU A 77 -19.99 4.35 5.68
C GLU A 77 -19.24 4.47 7.02
N ALA A 78 -19.10 3.38 7.77
CA ALA A 78 -18.36 3.36 9.05
C ALA A 78 -16.88 3.80 8.92
N ASN A 79 -16.30 3.64 7.73
CA ASN A 79 -14.91 4.01 7.45
C ASN A 79 -14.76 5.37 6.73
N ARG A 80 -15.84 6.12 6.58
CA ARG A 80 -15.86 7.40 5.86
C ARG A 80 -14.99 8.49 6.47
N SER A 81 -14.82 8.50 7.80
CA SER A 81 -14.01 9.49 8.52
C SER A 81 -12.51 9.35 8.25
N VAL A 82 -12.07 8.21 7.77
CA VAL A 82 -10.66 7.97 7.44
C VAL A 82 -10.43 8.38 5.98
N ARG A 83 -9.62 9.43 5.79
CA ARG A 83 -9.30 9.98 4.47
C ARG A 83 -8.60 8.91 3.61
N GLU A 84 -9.22 8.51 2.51
CA GLU A 84 -8.60 7.55 1.58
C GLU A 84 -7.31 8.13 1.02
N PRO A 85 -6.21 7.36 1.05
CA PRO A 85 -4.93 7.78 0.47
C PRO A 85 -5.06 8.00 -1.03
N GLN A 86 -4.58 9.14 -1.54
CA GLN A 86 -4.58 9.41 -2.97
C GLN A 86 -3.55 8.53 -3.68
N GLY A 87 -3.98 7.78 -4.70
CA GLY A 87 -3.07 7.05 -5.60
C GLY A 87 -2.82 5.58 -5.29
N THR A 88 -3.43 5.02 -4.25
CA THR A 88 -3.45 3.58 -4.03
C THR A 88 -4.78 2.98 -4.50
N LEU A 89 -4.75 1.74 -5.01
CA LEU A 89 -5.94 0.91 -5.15
C LEU A 89 -6.49 0.69 -3.73
N ALA A 90 -7.36 1.61 -3.27
CA ALA A 90 -8.02 1.47 -1.98
C ALA A 90 -8.82 0.16 -1.99
N ARG A 91 -8.34 -0.83 -1.27
CA ARG A 91 -8.97 -2.14 -1.18
C ARG A 91 -10.12 -2.05 -0.19
N ASP A 92 -11.31 -2.06 -0.71
CA ASP A 92 -12.54 -1.80 0.03
C ASP A 92 -13.04 -2.99 0.87
N LEU A 93 -12.32 -4.15 0.92
CA LEU A 93 -12.81 -5.42 1.49
C LEU A 93 -14.23 -5.78 1.01
N GLN A 94 -14.62 -5.29 -0.16
CA GLN A 94 -15.96 -5.56 -0.71
C GLN A 94 -16.07 -6.97 -1.29
N ALA A 95 -14.93 -7.59 -1.67
CA ALA A 95 -14.88 -8.97 -2.10
C ALA A 95 -15.48 -9.92 -1.05
N VAL A 96 -15.36 -9.59 0.24
CA VAL A 96 -15.95 -10.34 1.36
C VAL A 96 -17.48 -10.49 1.17
N TRP A 97 -18.15 -9.41 0.81
CA TRP A 97 -19.61 -9.40 0.60
C TRP A 97 -19.98 -10.02 -0.75
N TYR A 98 -19.22 -9.74 -1.81
CA TYR A 98 -19.46 -10.32 -3.13
C TYR A 98 -19.34 -11.84 -3.13
N LEU A 99 -18.33 -12.41 -2.45
CA LEU A 99 -18.18 -13.86 -2.36
C LEU A 99 -19.32 -14.49 -1.55
N ALA A 100 -19.70 -13.88 -0.42
CA ALA A 100 -20.84 -14.38 0.37
C ALA A 100 -22.13 -14.41 -0.46
N ILE A 101 -22.41 -13.36 -1.24
CA ILE A 101 -23.55 -13.32 -2.17
C ILE A 101 -23.41 -14.39 -3.26
N ALA A 102 -22.22 -14.51 -3.86
CA ALA A 102 -21.98 -15.44 -4.96
C ALA A 102 -22.16 -16.92 -4.59
N ILE A 103 -21.88 -17.27 -3.32
CA ILE A 103 -21.96 -18.64 -2.83
C ILE A 103 -23.34 -18.98 -2.27
N THR A 104 -23.97 -18.05 -1.56
CA THR A 104 -25.22 -18.33 -0.82
C THR A 104 -26.48 -18.05 -1.63
N LEU A 105 -26.37 -17.31 -2.73
CA LEU A 105 -27.49 -16.90 -3.57
C LEU A 105 -27.26 -17.30 -5.05
N PRO A 106 -28.32 -17.48 -5.83
CA PRO A 106 -28.20 -17.77 -7.27
C PRO A 106 -27.34 -16.77 -8.02
N PRO A 107 -26.70 -17.15 -9.16
CA PRO A 107 -25.72 -16.31 -9.89
C PRO A 107 -26.21 -14.93 -10.30
N TRP A 108 -27.52 -14.75 -10.50
CA TRP A 108 -28.09 -13.43 -10.80
C TRP A 108 -27.78 -12.40 -9.69
N TYR A 109 -27.86 -12.80 -8.41
CA TYR A 109 -27.59 -11.89 -7.29
C TYR A 109 -26.12 -11.46 -7.25
N ALA A 110 -25.20 -12.34 -7.62
CA ALA A 110 -23.77 -11.97 -7.72
C ALA A 110 -23.52 -10.95 -8.83
N LEU A 111 -24.21 -11.09 -9.96
CA LEU A 111 -24.18 -10.09 -11.03
C LEU A 111 -24.89 -8.79 -10.62
N ALA A 112 -25.98 -8.84 -9.84
CA ALA A 112 -26.71 -7.67 -9.40
C ALA A 112 -25.97 -6.85 -8.33
N ALA A 113 -25.17 -7.49 -7.45
CA ALA A 113 -24.56 -6.89 -6.27
C ALA A 113 -23.71 -5.63 -6.53
N PRO A 114 -22.90 -5.53 -7.61
CA PRO A 114 -22.14 -4.32 -7.88
C PRO A 114 -22.98 -3.08 -8.17
N ILE A 115 -24.22 -3.20 -8.66
CA ILE A 115 -25.05 -2.09 -9.09
C ILE A 115 -25.46 -1.19 -7.90
N PRO A 116 -26.11 -1.69 -6.83
CA PRO A 116 -26.47 -0.86 -5.68
C PRO A 116 -25.25 -0.24 -4.98
N LEU A 117 -24.14 -0.97 -4.92
CA LEU A 117 -22.89 -0.48 -4.32
C LEU A 117 -22.24 0.61 -5.17
N ALA A 118 -22.33 0.50 -6.50
CA ALA A 118 -21.91 1.57 -7.41
C ALA A 118 -22.73 2.84 -7.23
N VAL A 119 -24.07 2.69 -7.16
CA VAL A 119 -25.00 3.83 -6.95
C VAL A 119 -24.70 4.49 -5.59
N HIS A 120 -24.53 3.71 -4.52
CA HIS A 120 -24.17 4.24 -3.20
C HIS A 120 -22.87 5.06 -3.25
N LYS A 121 -21.83 4.55 -3.91
CA LYS A 121 -20.56 5.28 -4.11
C LYS A 121 -20.70 6.51 -5.00
N LEU A 122 -21.55 6.46 -6.04
CA LEU A 122 -21.82 7.62 -6.90
C LEU A 122 -22.40 8.80 -6.12
N CYS A 123 -23.34 8.52 -5.22
CA CYS A 123 -23.95 9.55 -4.36
C CYS A 123 -22.96 10.18 -3.38
N ARG A 124 -21.85 9.50 -3.07
CA ARG A 124 -20.95 9.86 -1.96
C ARG A 124 -19.59 10.44 -2.40
N THR A 125 -19.07 10.06 -3.57
CA THR A 125 -17.74 10.49 -4.04
C THR A 125 -17.80 11.11 -5.43
N ARG A 126 -17.49 12.41 -5.55
CA ARG A 126 -17.55 13.17 -6.81
C ARG A 126 -16.28 13.10 -7.69
N ARG A 127 -15.19 12.45 -7.24
CA ARG A 127 -13.86 12.63 -7.85
C ARG A 127 -13.38 11.56 -8.84
N MET A 128 -14.12 10.49 -9.06
CA MET A 128 -13.72 9.46 -10.05
C MET A 128 -14.47 9.62 -11.37
N LEU A 129 -13.77 9.32 -12.47
CA LEU A 129 -14.33 9.31 -13.82
C LEU A 129 -15.42 8.24 -13.94
N ILE A 130 -16.60 8.61 -14.46
CA ILE A 130 -17.79 7.75 -14.55
C ILE A 130 -17.50 6.46 -15.30
N TYR A 131 -16.80 6.51 -16.44
CA TYR A 131 -16.48 5.32 -17.23
C TYR A 131 -15.60 4.30 -16.49
N ARG A 132 -14.65 4.78 -15.66
CA ARG A 132 -13.81 3.89 -14.83
C ARG A 132 -14.64 3.16 -13.78
N ARG A 133 -15.63 3.83 -13.21
CA ARG A 133 -16.57 3.20 -12.25
C ARG A 133 -17.41 2.14 -12.93
N ILE A 134 -18.03 2.46 -14.07
CA ILE A 134 -18.85 1.52 -14.82
C ILE A 134 -18.02 0.28 -15.18
N PHE A 135 -16.82 0.47 -15.72
CA PHE A 135 -15.91 -0.62 -16.04
C PHE A 135 -15.56 -1.48 -14.81
N SER A 136 -15.14 -0.85 -13.70
CA SER A 136 -14.74 -1.60 -12.51
C SER A 136 -15.88 -2.42 -11.91
N HIS A 137 -17.10 -1.86 -11.84
CA HIS A 137 -18.25 -2.60 -11.31
C HIS A 137 -18.73 -3.70 -12.26
N ALA A 138 -18.63 -3.49 -13.57
CA ALA A 138 -18.90 -4.53 -14.55
C ALA A 138 -17.87 -5.68 -14.46
N ALA A 139 -16.59 -5.37 -14.33
CA ALA A 139 -15.53 -6.36 -14.14
C ALA A 139 -15.73 -7.19 -12.86
N ILE A 140 -16.05 -6.55 -11.74
CA ILE A 140 -16.37 -7.22 -10.48
C ILE A 140 -17.61 -8.11 -10.64
N GLY A 141 -18.67 -7.60 -11.28
CA GLY A 141 -19.90 -8.37 -11.51
C GLY A 141 -19.66 -9.63 -12.35
N LEU A 142 -18.89 -9.51 -13.43
CA LEU A 142 -18.51 -10.67 -14.26
C LEU A 142 -17.63 -11.66 -13.48
N ALA A 143 -16.67 -11.19 -12.70
CA ALA A 143 -15.76 -12.03 -11.94
C ALA A 143 -16.50 -12.85 -10.87
N TYR A 144 -17.33 -12.21 -10.05
CA TYR A 144 -18.10 -12.91 -9.00
C TYR A 144 -19.35 -13.61 -9.55
N GLY A 145 -19.91 -13.14 -10.67
CA GLY A 145 -20.92 -13.89 -11.44
C GLY A 145 -20.39 -15.22 -11.96
N LEU A 146 -19.18 -15.22 -12.52
CA LEU A 146 -18.50 -16.45 -12.95
C LEU A 146 -18.20 -17.38 -11.76
N ALA A 147 -17.68 -16.83 -10.66
CA ALA A 147 -17.43 -17.58 -9.43
C ALA A 147 -18.72 -18.24 -8.92
N SER A 148 -19.83 -17.51 -8.89
CA SER A 148 -21.15 -18.01 -8.49
C SER A 148 -21.65 -19.10 -9.42
N PHE A 149 -21.57 -18.89 -10.73
CA PHE A 149 -21.96 -19.90 -11.71
C PHE A 149 -21.14 -21.17 -11.56
N THR A 150 -19.82 -21.06 -11.39
CA THR A 150 -18.92 -22.19 -11.16
C THR A 150 -19.32 -22.96 -9.89
N PHE A 151 -19.57 -22.25 -8.78
CA PHE A 151 -19.98 -22.87 -7.53
C PHE A 151 -21.29 -23.65 -7.66
N HIS A 152 -22.32 -23.04 -8.25
CA HIS A 152 -23.64 -23.66 -8.40
C HIS A 152 -23.70 -24.76 -9.49
N SER A 153 -22.68 -24.87 -10.34
CA SER A 153 -22.50 -25.94 -11.32
C SER A 153 -21.82 -27.17 -10.72
N LEU A 154 -21.27 -27.09 -9.50
CA LEU A 154 -20.64 -28.24 -8.86
C LEU A 154 -21.71 -29.29 -8.46
N PRO A 155 -21.37 -30.59 -8.53
CA PRO A 155 -22.30 -31.65 -8.14
C PRO A 155 -22.74 -31.52 -6.66
N ALA A 156 -24.01 -31.80 -6.38
CA ALA A 156 -24.54 -31.77 -5.02
C ALA A 156 -23.83 -32.73 -4.04
N SER A 157 -23.15 -33.75 -4.56
CA SER A 157 -22.29 -34.65 -3.79
C SER A 157 -21.02 -33.96 -3.26
N VAL A 158 -20.57 -32.87 -3.87
CA VAL A 158 -19.39 -32.10 -3.49
C VAL A 158 -19.81 -30.89 -2.66
N VAL A 159 -20.85 -30.18 -3.11
CA VAL A 159 -21.32 -28.95 -2.53
C VAL A 159 -22.82 -29.07 -2.28
N GLY A 160 -23.19 -29.60 -1.13
CA GLY A 160 -24.60 -29.63 -0.70
C GLY A 160 -25.17 -28.21 -0.52
N THR A 161 -26.47 -28.12 -0.22
CA THR A 161 -27.15 -26.82 0.05
C THR A 161 -26.66 -26.10 1.31
N SER A 162 -25.87 -26.79 2.15
CA SER A 162 -25.25 -26.29 3.38
C SER A 162 -23.87 -26.93 3.58
N PRO A 163 -23.00 -26.33 4.41
CA PRO A 163 -21.62 -26.81 4.61
C PRO A 163 -21.49 -28.25 5.12
N GLY A 164 -22.56 -28.87 5.65
CA GLY A 164 -22.51 -30.22 6.18
C GLY A 164 -21.55 -30.37 7.36
N THR A 165 -21.13 -31.64 7.64
CA THR A 165 -20.15 -31.98 8.70
C THR A 165 -19.04 -32.86 8.13
N GLY A 166 -17.90 -32.93 8.82
CA GLY A 166 -16.78 -33.79 8.45
C GLY A 166 -16.16 -33.44 7.08
N ARG A 167 -15.99 -34.46 6.21
CA ARG A 167 -15.35 -34.29 4.90
C ARG A 167 -16.13 -33.36 3.95
N HIS A 168 -17.46 -33.37 4.06
CA HIS A 168 -18.30 -32.47 3.24
C HIS A 168 -18.09 -31.00 3.60
N ALA A 169 -17.91 -30.67 4.86
CA ALA A 169 -17.56 -29.31 5.26
C ALA A 169 -16.22 -28.85 4.66
N LEU A 170 -15.22 -29.74 4.67
CA LEU A 170 -13.90 -29.44 4.06
C LEU A 170 -14.03 -29.18 2.55
N TYR A 171 -14.72 -30.07 1.81
CA TYR A 171 -14.92 -29.89 0.37
C TYR A 171 -15.68 -28.59 0.05
N TRP A 172 -16.68 -28.26 0.87
CA TRP A 172 -17.43 -27.03 0.73
C TRP A 172 -16.54 -25.80 0.93
N VAL A 173 -15.73 -25.76 1.98
CA VAL A 173 -14.78 -24.64 2.24
C VAL A 173 -13.75 -24.52 1.13
N LEU A 174 -13.20 -25.64 0.65
CA LEU A 174 -12.26 -25.63 -0.47
C LEU A 174 -12.90 -25.14 -1.76
N ALA A 175 -14.13 -25.52 -2.05
CA ALA A 175 -14.89 -25.04 -3.22
C ALA A 175 -15.14 -23.52 -3.12
N VAL A 176 -15.52 -23.01 -1.96
CA VAL A 176 -15.71 -21.57 -1.73
C VAL A 176 -14.40 -20.80 -1.89
N ALA A 177 -13.31 -21.32 -1.32
CA ALA A 177 -11.99 -20.72 -1.46
C ALA A 177 -11.53 -20.69 -2.94
N ALA A 178 -11.72 -21.79 -3.67
CA ALA A 178 -11.42 -21.88 -5.10
C ALA A 178 -12.26 -20.90 -5.92
N CYS A 179 -13.56 -20.77 -5.66
CA CYS A 179 -14.43 -19.80 -6.31
C CYS A 179 -14.06 -18.35 -5.98
N GLY A 180 -13.66 -18.07 -4.73
CA GLY A 180 -13.14 -16.78 -4.33
C GLY A 180 -11.84 -16.44 -5.06
N MET A 181 -10.95 -17.40 -5.22
CA MET A 181 -9.72 -17.27 -6.01
C MET A 181 -10.03 -16.98 -7.49
N ILE A 182 -10.98 -17.70 -8.09
CA ILE A 182 -11.44 -17.45 -9.47
C ILE A 182 -11.95 -16.02 -9.61
N GLY A 183 -12.82 -15.55 -8.70
CA GLY A 183 -13.33 -14.18 -8.70
C GLY A 183 -12.22 -13.15 -8.63
N THR A 184 -11.25 -13.36 -7.74
CA THR A 184 -10.11 -12.46 -7.56
C THR A 184 -9.21 -12.44 -8.81
N VAL A 185 -8.81 -13.59 -9.33
CA VAL A 185 -7.92 -13.70 -10.50
C VAL A 185 -8.57 -13.10 -11.74
N VAL A 186 -9.86 -13.39 -11.97
CA VAL A 186 -10.59 -12.84 -13.11
C VAL A 186 -10.73 -11.32 -13.01
N ASN A 187 -11.04 -10.79 -11.82
CA ASN A 187 -11.10 -9.34 -11.59
C ASN A 187 -9.75 -8.66 -11.82
N TYR A 188 -8.65 -9.23 -11.31
CA TYR A 188 -7.30 -8.74 -11.60
C TYR A 188 -6.96 -8.83 -13.08
N GLY A 189 -7.38 -9.89 -13.77
CA GLY A 189 -7.23 -10.04 -15.23
C GLY A 189 -7.85 -8.88 -16.01
N PHE A 190 -9.08 -8.47 -15.66
CA PHE A 190 -9.72 -7.31 -16.30
C PHE A 190 -8.92 -6.02 -16.06
N ILE A 191 -8.43 -5.79 -14.84
CA ILE A 191 -7.64 -4.61 -14.50
C ILE A 191 -6.29 -4.62 -15.22
N LEU A 192 -5.61 -5.77 -15.25
CA LEU A 192 -4.31 -5.93 -15.89
C LEU A 192 -4.35 -5.65 -17.38
N VAL A 193 -5.38 -6.18 -18.06
CA VAL A 193 -5.60 -5.92 -19.50
C VAL A 193 -5.81 -4.42 -19.74
N ALA A 194 -6.62 -3.75 -18.91
CA ALA A 194 -6.85 -2.31 -19.03
C ALA A 194 -5.54 -1.50 -18.85
N ILE A 195 -4.69 -1.87 -17.87
CA ILE A 195 -3.39 -1.22 -17.64
C ILE A 195 -2.46 -1.46 -18.84
N ARG A 196 -2.37 -2.68 -19.34
CA ARG A 196 -1.53 -3.04 -20.49
C ARG A 196 -1.91 -2.30 -21.76
N LEU A 197 -3.22 -2.09 -21.98
CA LEU A 197 -3.72 -1.31 -23.10
C LEU A 197 -3.52 0.21 -22.91
N SER A 198 -3.37 0.68 -21.67
CA SER A 198 -3.08 2.08 -21.34
C SER A 198 -1.59 2.41 -21.43
N ASP A 199 -0.73 1.48 -21.00
CA ASP A 199 0.73 1.61 -20.97
C ASP A 199 1.37 0.25 -21.33
N PRO A 200 1.78 0.07 -22.60
CA PRO A 200 2.43 -1.15 -23.07
C PRO A 200 3.76 -1.47 -22.39
N ASP A 201 4.44 -0.46 -21.85
CA ASP A 201 5.76 -0.59 -21.21
C ASP A 201 5.65 -0.88 -19.71
N ALA A 202 4.45 -0.85 -19.14
CA ALA A 202 4.22 -1.15 -17.73
C ALA A 202 4.68 -2.58 -17.38
N ARG A 203 5.59 -2.69 -16.40
CA ARG A 203 6.06 -4.00 -15.93
C ARG A 203 4.99 -4.64 -15.06
N ILE A 204 4.47 -5.79 -15.50
CA ILE A 204 3.45 -6.58 -14.79
C ILE A 204 3.90 -6.92 -13.36
N ARG A 205 5.21 -7.14 -13.15
CA ARG A 205 5.78 -7.48 -11.85
C ARG A 205 5.61 -6.37 -10.81
N ASP A 206 5.62 -5.11 -11.24
CA ASP A 206 5.44 -3.94 -10.35
C ASP A 206 3.96 -3.73 -9.99
N LEU A 207 3.06 -4.35 -10.76
CA LEU A 207 1.59 -4.26 -10.60
C LEU A 207 1.02 -5.41 -9.72
N ILE A 208 1.62 -6.60 -9.76
CA ILE A 208 1.09 -7.80 -9.10
C ILE A 208 1.62 -7.95 -7.67
N GLY A 209 2.68 -7.21 -7.25
CA GLY A 209 3.00 -7.56 -5.92
C GLY A 209 4.16 -7.01 -5.18
N SER A 210 3.89 -6.14 -4.28
CA SER A 210 4.59 -6.13 -3.00
C SER A 210 4.07 -7.30 -2.12
N ARG A 211 4.92 -7.85 -1.26
CA ARG A 211 4.48 -8.89 -0.27
C ARG A 211 3.28 -8.42 0.56
N GLU A 212 3.16 -7.13 0.82
CA GLU A 212 2.04 -6.49 1.51
C GLU A 212 0.72 -6.61 0.75
N SER A 213 0.76 -6.60 -0.58
CA SER A 213 -0.40 -6.82 -1.44
C SER A 213 -0.95 -8.24 -1.28
N LEU A 214 -0.08 -9.24 -1.32
CA LEU A 214 -0.46 -10.65 -1.20
C LEU A 214 -1.05 -10.98 0.19
N THR A 215 -0.47 -10.44 1.27
CA THR A 215 -1.01 -10.66 2.62
C THR A 215 -2.41 -10.09 2.78
N SER A 216 -2.67 -8.92 2.19
CA SER A 216 -4.01 -8.31 2.19
C SER A 216 -5.02 -9.14 1.40
N ASP A 217 -4.62 -9.71 0.24
CA ASP A 217 -5.50 -10.57 -0.57
C ASP A 217 -5.85 -11.87 0.14
N VAL A 218 -4.87 -12.49 0.80
CA VAL A 218 -5.10 -13.70 1.61
C VAL A 218 -6.04 -13.40 2.78
N LEU A 219 -5.87 -12.27 3.45
CA LEU A 219 -6.76 -11.86 4.54
C LEU A 219 -8.18 -11.62 4.02
N GLU A 220 -8.34 -10.90 2.91
CA GLU A 220 -9.65 -10.63 2.31
C GLU A 220 -10.35 -11.91 1.89
N LEU A 221 -9.65 -12.83 1.23
CA LEU A 221 -10.19 -14.13 0.85
C LEU A 221 -10.58 -14.96 2.08
N SER A 222 -9.76 -14.99 3.12
CA SER A 222 -10.04 -15.72 4.35
C SER A 222 -11.30 -15.20 5.05
N LEU A 223 -11.44 -13.87 5.15
CA LEU A 223 -12.64 -13.23 5.68
C LEU A 223 -13.88 -13.51 4.83
N ALA A 224 -13.71 -13.51 3.49
CA ALA A 224 -14.80 -13.79 2.56
C ALA A 224 -15.31 -15.23 2.69
N VAL A 225 -14.40 -16.21 2.81
CA VAL A 225 -14.74 -17.62 3.05
C VAL A 225 -15.43 -17.79 4.40
N ALA A 226 -14.91 -17.17 5.46
CA ALA A 226 -15.51 -17.22 6.77
C ALA A 226 -16.93 -16.62 6.79
N LEU A 227 -17.14 -15.47 6.15
CA LEU A 227 -18.46 -14.85 6.05
C LEU A 227 -19.42 -15.73 5.23
N ALA A 228 -18.97 -16.27 4.09
CA ALA A 228 -19.80 -17.16 3.28
C ALA A 228 -20.25 -18.39 4.07
N LEU A 229 -19.35 -18.98 4.87
CA LEU A 229 -19.67 -20.09 5.78
C LEU A 229 -20.72 -19.69 6.81
N VAL A 230 -20.52 -18.56 7.49
CA VAL A 230 -21.45 -18.06 8.52
C VAL A 230 -22.84 -17.81 7.93
N VAL A 231 -22.92 -17.16 6.78
CA VAL A 231 -24.19 -16.86 6.08
C VAL A 231 -24.87 -18.14 5.58
N ALA A 232 -24.09 -19.13 5.11
CA ALA A 232 -24.63 -20.42 4.67
C ALA A 232 -25.24 -21.23 5.83
N ILE A 233 -24.70 -21.11 7.04
CA ILE A 233 -25.25 -21.74 8.25
C ILE A 233 -26.54 -21.02 8.69
N ASN A 234 -26.43 -19.71 8.92
CA ASN A 234 -27.56 -18.87 9.27
C ASN A 234 -27.31 -17.41 8.87
N PRO A 235 -28.10 -16.85 7.93
CA PRO A 235 -27.93 -15.48 7.47
C PRO A 235 -27.99 -14.41 8.58
N VAL A 236 -28.69 -14.65 9.68
CA VAL A 236 -28.75 -13.69 10.80
C VAL A 236 -27.37 -13.47 11.45
N LEU A 237 -26.53 -14.50 11.42
CA LEU A 237 -25.18 -14.42 12.00
C LEU A 237 -24.24 -13.46 11.25
N MET A 238 -24.61 -13.00 10.04
CA MET A 238 -23.80 -11.98 9.32
C MET A 238 -23.64 -10.67 10.11
N ALA A 239 -24.58 -10.36 11.00
CA ALA A 239 -24.51 -9.20 11.87
C ALA A 239 -23.29 -9.25 12.81
N LEU A 240 -22.86 -10.45 13.22
CA LEU A 240 -21.67 -10.65 14.05
C LEU A 240 -20.37 -10.45 13.29
N ALA A 241 -20.37 -10.66 11.96
CA ALA A 241 -19.20 -10.44 11.12
C ALA A 241 -18.94 -8.94 10.85
N LEU A 242 -19.96 -8.10 10.96
CA LEU A 242 -19.89 -6.67 10.66
C LEU A 242 -18.81 -5.92 11.46
N PRO A 243 -18.74 -6.03 12.81
CA PRO A 243 -17.69 -5.39 13.59
C PRO A 243 -16.29 -5.86 13.20
N THR A 244 -16.12 -7.16 12.95
CA THR A 244 -14.84 -7.76 12.56
C THR A 244 -14.35 -7.19 11.24
N VAL A 245 -15.21 -7.13 10.22
CA VAL A 245 -14.85 -6.56 8.90
C VAL A 245 -14.54 -5.06 9.02
N VAL A 246 -15.31 -4.31 9.81
CA VAL A 246 -15.05 -2.87 10.06
C VAL A 246 -13.68 -2.67 10.73
N LEU A 247 -13.38 -3.44 11.76
CA LEU A 247 -12.11 -3.34 12.49
C LEU A 247 -10.91 -3.74 11.61
N CYS A 248 -11.01 -4.85 10.88
CA CYS A 248 -9.97 -5.26 9.93
C CYS A 248 -9.72 -4.18 8.89
N ARG A 249 -10.76 -3.59 8.31
CA ARG A 249 -10.61 -2.52 7.34
C ARG A 249 -9.96 -1.27 7.95
N ARG A 250 -10.37 -0.87 9.15
CA ARG A 250 -9.73 0.27 9.86
C ARG A 250 -8.26 0.01 10.10
N TYR A 251 -7.90 -1.19 10.54
CA TYR A 251 -6.50 -1.55 10.77
C TYR A 251 -5.67 -1.50 9.49
N LEU A 252 -6.16 -2.09 8.40
CA LEU A 252 -5.47 -2.06 7.11
C LEU A 252 -5.31 -0.63 6.58
N MET A 253 -6.35 0.20 6.70
CA MET A 253 -6.30 1.59 6.26
C MET A 253 -5.33 2.43 7.11
N GLN A 254 -5.31 2.21 8.43
CA GLN A 254 -4.36 2.86 9.31
C GLN A 254 -2.91 2.47 8.98
N ALA A 255 -2.65 1.19 8.72
CA ALA A 255 -1.34 0.71 8.29
C ALA A 255 -0.90 1.36 6.96
N GLN A 256 -1.83 1.50 5.99
CA GLN A 256 -1.55 2.19 4.72
C GLN A 256 -1.25 3.68 4.90
N LEU A 257 -1.99 4.38 5.78
CA LEU A 257 -1.74 5.79 6.08
C LEU A 257 -0.37 5.99 6.73
N LEU A 258 0.00 5.12 7.66
CA LEU A 258 1.34 5.14 8.28
C LEU A 258 2.44 4.86 7.24
N ALA A 259 2.23 3.92 6.33
CA ALA A 259 3.16 3.64 5.24
C ALA A 259 3.29 4.78 4.22
N GLN A 260 2.28 5.65 4.11
CA GLN A 260 2.27 6.84 3.23
C GLN A 260 2.75 8.11 3.93
N ALA A 261 2.89 8.11 5.24
CA ALA A 261 3.53 9.21 5.93
C ALA A 261 4.92 9.42 5.31
N ARG A 262 5.26 10.66 4.96
CA ARG A 262 6.58 10.97 4.38
C ARG A 262 7.63 11.16 5.46
N ILE A 263 7.19 11.53 6.63
CA ILE A 263 8.01 12.03 7.73
C ILE A 263 7.92 11.05 8.90
N ASP A 264 9.04 10.81 9.55
CA ASP A 264 9.09 10.09 10.82
C ASP A 264 8.50 10.99 11.93
N ALA A 265 7.51 10.45 12.63
CA ALA A 265 6.74 11.23 13.61
C ALA A 265 7.57 11.70 14.83
N LYS A 266 8.67 11.02 15.14
CA LYS A 266 9.53 11.36 16.28
C LYS A 266 10.56 12.44 15.94
N THR A 267 11.18 12.33 14.77
CA THR A 267 12.32 13.19 14.40
C THR A 267 11.98 14.31 13.43
N GLY A 268 10.82 14.25 12.77
CA GLY A 268 10.44 15.19 11.70
C GLY A 268 11.23 15.03 10.38
N LEU A 269 12.17 14.09 10.32
CA LEU A 269 12.93 13.76 9.12
C LEU A 269 12.12 12.87 8.17
N LEU A 270 12.62 12.63 6.95
CA LEU A 270 12.03 11.63 6.09
C LEU A 270 12.07 10.26 6.77
N ASN A 271 10.96 9.52 6.68
CA ASN A 271 11.00 8.12 7.11
C ASN A 271 11.77 7.25 6.11
N ALA A 272 12.19 6.05 6.54
CA ALA A 272 13.01 5.13 5.74
C ALA A 272 12.46 4.88 4.33
N GLY A 273 11.14 4.65 4.20
CA GLY A 273 10.52 4.35 2.91
C GLY A 273 10.51 5.55 1.95
N THR A 274 10.29 6.75 2.45
CA THR A 274 10.33 7.98 1.64
C THR A 274 11.76 8.34 1.28
N TRP A 275 12.67 8.25 2.25
CA TRP A 275 14.08 8.49 2.02
C TRP A 275 14.62 7.55 0.92
N GLN A 276 14.35 6.24 1.00
CA GLN A 276 14.80 5.28 -0.02
C GLN A 276 14.27 5.61 -1.42
N ARG A 277 13.01 6.02 -1.55
CA ARG A 277 12.43 6.39 -2.85
C ARG A 277 13.10 7.64 -3.44
N GLU A 278 13.32 8.66 -2.63
CA GLU A 278 13.96 9.90 -3.07
C GLU A 278 15.45 9.69 -3.33
N ALA A 279 16.14 8.93 -2.47
CA ALA A 279 17.53 8.54 -2.65
C ALA A 279 17.75 7.73 -3.93
N ALA A 280 16.83 6.82 -4.29
CA ALA A 280 16.92 6.07 -5.54
C ALA A 280 16.88 6.98 -6.77
N ALA A 281 16.03 8.01 -6.76
CA ALA A 281 15.96 8.97 -7.85
C ALA A 281 17.28 9.74 -8.03
N GLU A 282 17.88 10.21 -6.92
CA GLU A 282 19.18 10.89 -6.93
C GLU A 282 20.33 9.95 -7.34
N PHE A 283 20.34 8.72 -6.84
CA PHE A 283 21.31 7.70 -7.22
C PHE A 283 21.34 7.46 -8.73
N TYR A 284 20.17 7.24 -9.35
CA TYR A 284 20.11 7.05 -10.81
C TYR A 284 20.42 8.33 -11.59
N ARG A 285 20.15 9.51 -11.02
CA ARG A 285 20.55 10.80 -11.62
C ARG A 285 22.08 10.92 -11.60
N ALA A 286 22.74 10.73 -10.46
CA ALA A 286 24.18 10.78 -10.32
C ALA A 286 24.89 9.79 -11.24
N ARG A 287 24.40 8.55 -11.34
CA ARG A 287 24.94 7.55 -12.28
C ARG A 287 24.86 7.98 -13.75
N ARG A 288 23.76 8.60 -14.17
CA ARG A 288 23.63 9.06 -15.59
C ARG A 288 24.53 10.22 -15.92
N SER A 289 24.78 11.11 -14.98
CA SER A 289 25.63 12.29 -15.15
C SER A 289 27.09 12.07 -14.76
N ASP A 290 27.46 10.85 -14.31
CA ASP A 290 28.77 10.52 -13.74
C ASP A 290 29.19 11.49 -12.61
N ALA A 291 28.20 12.00 -11.86
CA ALA A 291 28.38 12.95 -10.77
C ALA A 291 28.73 12.22 -9.46
N PRO A 292 29.63 12.78 -8.64
CA PRO A 292 29.94 12.20 -7.34
C PRO A 292 28.70 12.19 -6.43
N LEU A 293 28.57 11.09 -5.66
CA LEU A 293 27.49 10.91 -4.70
C LEU A 293 28.04 10.15 -3.49
N ALA A 294 27.79 10.67 -2.29
CA ALA A 294 28.15 9.99 -1.06
C ALA A 294 26.90 9.60 -0.25
N LEU A 295 26.95 8.44 0.37
CA LEU A 295 25.96 7.98 1.34
C LEU A 295 26.63 7.86 2.70
N VAL A 296 26.00 8.49 3.70
CA VAL A 296 26.47 8.49 5.09
C VAL A 296 25.40 7.83 5.95
N MET A 297 25.78 6.76 6.65
CA MET A 297 24.95 6.13 7.68
C MET A 297 25.47 6.52 9.06
N VAL A 298 24.58 7.02 9.90
CA VAL A 298 24.88 7.49 11.26
C VAL A 298 24.09 6.64 12.25
N ASP A 299 24.73 6.23 13.34
CA ASP A 299 24.08 5.44 14.39
C ASP A 299 24.53 5.96 15.77
N ILE A 300 23.58 6.15 16.69
CA ILE A 300 23.84 6.67 18.03
C ILE A 300 24.43 5.54 18.88
N ASP A 301 25.66 5.77 19.35
CA ASP A 301 26.34 4.79 20.20
C ASP A 301 25.63 4.66 21.54
N HIS A 302 25.39 3.41 21.97
CA HIS A 302 24.78 3.08 23.26
C HIS A 302 23.39 3.67 23.50
N PHE A 303 22.60 3.92 22.46
CA PHE A 303 21.26 4.52 22.58
C PHE A 303 20.34 3.74 23.53
N ASN A 304 20.44 2.42 23.58
CA ASN A 304 19.64 1.60 24.49
C ASN A 304 19.84 1.97 25.96
N SER A 305 21.04 2.40 26.34
CA SER A 305 21.32 2.82 27.73
C SER A 305 20.57 4.09 28.14
N VAL A 306 20.26 4.97 27.19
CA VAL A 306 19.41 6.15 27.42
C VAL A 306 17.99 5.69 27.78
N ASN A 307 17.43 4.76 26.96
CA ASN A 307 16.09 4.22 27.18
C ASN A 307 15.99 3.45 28.52
N GLU A 308 17.03 2.67 28.87
CA GLU A 308 17.10 1.92 30.10
C GLU A 308 17.23 2.84 31.35
N THR A 309 17.98 3.95 31.23
CA THR A 309 18.26 4.84 32.32
C THR A 309 17.17 5.88 32.58
N ALA A 310 16.63 6.48 31.47
CA ALA A 310 15.72 7.61 31.52
C ALA A 310 14.38 7.39 30.83
N GLY A 311 14.12 6.17 30.34
CA GLY A 311 12.86 5.79 29.72
C GLY A 311 12.73 6.23 28.25
N LEU A 312 11.69 5.72 27.57
CA LEU A 312 11.47 5.93 26.14
C LEU A 312 11.26 7.41 25.76
N ALA A 313 10.68 8.22 26.65
CA ALA A 313 10.46 9.65 26.39
C ALA A 313 11.79 10.39 26.24
N ALA A 314 12.77 10.08 27.10
CA ALA A 314 14.12 10.63 27.02
C ALA A 314 14.84 10.18 25.74
N GLY A 315 14.68 8.91 25.35
CA GLY A 315 15.18 8.43 24.06
C GLY A 315 14.57 9.14 22.86
N ASP A 316 13.27 9.43 22.91
CA ASP A 316 12.60 10.19 21.85
C ASP A 316 13.10 11.63 21.75
N GLN A 317 13.39 12.29 22.90
CA GLN A 317 14.01 13.62 22.93
C GLN A 317 15.43 13.57 22.34
N VAL A 318 16.25 12.59 22.72
CA VAL A 318 17.59 12.41 22.15
C VAL A 318 17.52 12.24 20.63
N LEU A 319 16.59 11.44 20.10
CA LEU A 319 16.41 11.29 18.67
C LEU A 319 16.05 12.60 17.96
N GLN A 320 15.23 13.45 18.59
CA GLN A 320 14.87 14.78 18.07
C GLN A 320 16.06 15.72 18.03
N ASP A 321 16.87 15.74 19.11
CA ASP A 321 18.03 16.61 19.21
C ASP A 321 19.12 16.21 18.19
N ILE A 322 19.41 14.91 18.08
CA ILE A 322 20.32 14.40 17.04
C ILE A 322 19.81 14.73 15.64
N ALA A 323 18.51 14.53 15.36
CA ALA A 323 17.92 14.88 14.07
C ALA A 323 18.08 16.37 13.73
N ARG A 324 17.89 17.24 14.73
CA ARG A 324 18.09 18.69 14.61
C ARG A 324 19.56 19.01 14.33
N THR A 325 20.47 18.40 15.06
CA THR A 325 21.92 18.56 14.88
C THR A 325 22.37 18.10 13.49
N VAL A 326 21.91 16.95 13.03
CA VAL A 326 22.17 16.45 11.67
C VAL A 326 21.71 17.47 10.62
N THR A 327 20.48 17.96 10.75
CA THR A 327 19.89 18.89 9.76
C THR A 327 20.65 20.22 9.72
N GLN A 328 21.03 20.77 10.88
CA GLN A 328 21.76 22.03 10.99
C GLN A 328 23.18 21.92 10.41
N ASN A 329 23.88 20.81 10.66
CA ASN A 329 25.23 20.58 10.14
C ASN A 329 25.28 20.45 8.60
N LEU A 330 24.19 20.02 7.99
CA LEU A 330 24.09 19.85 6.53
C LEU A 330 23.66 21.11 5.78
N GLN A 331 23.20 22.16 6.46
CA GLN A 331 22.80 23.45 5.88
C GLN A 331 21.89 23.35 4.64
N GLY A 332 21.03 22.32 4.61
CA GLY A 332 20.12 22.06 3.49
C GLY A 332 20.75 21.31 2.30
N VAL A 333 22.00 20.89 2.39
CA VAL A 333 22.66 20.05 1.39
C VAL A 333 22.39 18.59 1.71
N GLY A 334 21.75 17.88 0.77
CA GLY A 334 21.51 16.44 0.90
C GLY A 334 20.11 16.05 1.38
N LEU A 335 19.88 14.74 1.33
CA LEU A 335 18.62 14.10 1.70
C LEU A 335 18.81 13.37 3.02
N VAL A 336 18.10 13.81 4.07
CA VAL A 336 18.21 13.23 5.42
C VAL A 336 16.96 12.44 5.75
N GLY A 337 17.14 11.27 6.33
CA GLY A 337 16.03 10.45 6.83
C GLY A 337 16.41 9.61 8.04
N ARG A 338 15.41 9.24 8.83
CA ARG A 338 15.55 8.21 9.86
C ARG A 338 15.40 6.85 9.20
N PHE A 339 16.47 6.04 9.25
CA PHE A 339 16.54 4.78 8.53
C PHE A 339 16.04 3.59 9.37
N GLY A 340 16.20 3.65 10.68
CA GLY A 340 15.76 2.64 11.65
C GLY A 340 15.90 3.16 13.06
N GLY A 341 15.57 2.41 14.08
CA GLY A 341 15.67 2.72 15.52
C GLY A 341 16.42 4.00 15.89
N GLU A 342 17.73 3.90 16.03
CA GLU A 342 18.67 4.99 16.30
C GLU A 342 19.54 5.38 15.10
N GLN A 343 19.15 4.93 13.87
CA GLN A 343 19.94 5.14 12.65
C GLN A 343 19.37 6.24 11.77
N PHE A 344 20.28 7.05 11.21
CA PHE A 344 20.00 8.10 10.23
C PHE A 344 20.77 7.85 8.94
N ALA A 345 20.15 8.14 7.82
CA ALA A 345 20.76 8.04 6.50
C ALA A 345 20.81 9.42 5.83
N ILE A 346 21.95 9.80 5.31
CA ILE A 346 22.21 11.07 4.66
C ILE A 346 22.77 10.78 3.26
N LEU A 347 22.09 11.23 2.22
CA LEU A 347 22.59 11.18 0.85
C LEU A 347 23.08 12.55 0.45
N LEU A 348 24.31 12.65 -0.01
CA LEU A 348 25.00 13.89 -0.38
C LEU A 348 25.26 13.91 -1.90
N PRO A 349 24.40 14.55 -2.69
CA PRO A 349 24.64 14.75 -4.13
C PRO A 349 25.87 15.63 -4.37
N GLN A 350 26.54 15.40 -5.49
CA GLN A 350 27.72 16.16 -5.94
C GLN A 350 28.86 16.23 -4.91
N THR A 351 28.94 15.23 -4.01
CA THR A 351 29.88 15.20 -2.90
C THR A 351 30.81 14.01 -3.04
N GLY A 352 32.11 14.27 -3.07
CA GLY A 352 33.15 13.25 -3.09
C GLY A 352 33.61 12.82 -1.71
N GLU A 353 34.54 11.87 -1.64
CA GLU A 353 35.00 11.23 -0.38
C GLU A 353 35.54 12.25 0.63
N THR A 354 36.43 13.14 0.21
CA THR A 354 37.09 14.09 1.11
C THR A 354 36.10 15.03 1.78
N GLU A 355 35.11 15.50 1.05
CA GLU A 355 34.09 16.40 1.57
C GLU A 355 33.08 15.66 2.45
N ALA A 356 32.62 14.47 2.03
CA ALA A 356 31.73 13.63 2.83
C ALA A 356 32.37 13.27 4.18
N ARG A 357 33.66 12.88 4.17
CA ARG A 357 34.42 12.61 5.40
C ARG A 357 34.49 13.83 6.31
N ARG A 358 34.81 15.01 5.76
CA ARG A 358 34.90 16.26 6.52
C ARG A 358 33.55 16.62 7.15
N MET A 359 32.46 16.45 6.43
CA MET A 359 31.10 16.69 6.95
C MET A 359 30.76 15.71 8.06
N ALA A 360 31.06 14.42 7.90
CA ALA A 360 30.82 13.39 8.88
C ALA A 360 31.65 13.58 10.17
N GLU A 361 32.92 13.94 10.05
CA GLU A 361 33.76 14.23 11.24
C GLU A 361 33.24 15.45 12.00
N ARG A 362 32.86 16.53 11.31
CA ARG A 362 32.23 17.69 11.97
C ARG A 362 30.96 17.32 12.71
N LEU A 363 30.11 16.50 12.09
CA LEU A 363 28.87 16.04 12.72
C LEU A 363 29.17 15.19 13.97
N ARG A 364 30.13 14.26 13.88
CA ARG A 364 30.57 13.41 14.98
C ARG A 364 31.13 14.26 16.15
N ASP A 365 32.01 15.21 15.83
CA ASP A 365 32.62 16.10 16.86
C ASP A 365 31.58 16.99 17.51
N HIS A 366 30.62 17.51 16.76
CA HIS A 366 29.55 18.35 17.31
C HIS A 366 28.68 17.54 18.26
N ILE A 367 28.23 16.34 17.89
CA ILE A 367 27.43 15.48 18.76
C ILE A 367 28.20 15.07 20.03
N ALA A 368 29.48 14.71 19.88
CA ALA A 368 30.32 14.33 21.02
C ALA A 368 30.62 15.49 21.96
N GLY A 369 30.65 16.73 21.44
CA GLY A 369 30.96 17.93 22.19
C GLY A 369 29.76 18.54 22.92
N GLU A 370 28.53 18.31 22.46
CA GLU A 370 27.33 18.92 23.04
C GLU A 370 26.53 17.89 23.85
N PRO A 371 26.51 18.01 25.20
CA PRO A 371 25.67 17.14 26.01
C PRO A 371 24.19 17.45 25.81
N ILE A 372 23.36 16.40 25.74
CA ILE A 372 21.91 16.52 25.63
C ILE A 372 21.28 16.46 27.00
N ALA A 373 20.63 17.55 27.44
CA ALA A 373 19.88 17.62 28.67
C ALA A 373 18.43 17.20 28.46
N ILE A 374 17.90 16.30 29.28
CA ILE A 374 16.49 15.90 29.23
C ILE A 374 15.66 16.99 29.91
N GLU A 375 14.73 17.57 29.15
CA GLU A 375 13.94 18.74 29.59
C GLU A 375 12.66 18.32 30.29
N ASP A 376 12.03 17.20 29.84
CA ASP A 376 10.70 16.79 30.29
C ASP A 376 10.67 15.46 31.04
N GLY A 377 9.66 15.28 31.91
CA GLY A 377 9.32 14.03 32.58
C GLY A 377 10.01 13.79 33.92
N SER A 378 9.94 12.56 34.42
CA SER A 378 10.48 12.14 35.73
C SER A 378 12.01 12.17 35.79
N HIS A 379 12.69 12.36 34.67
CA HIS A 379 14.15 12.38 34.55
C HIS A 379 14.66 13.74 34.03
N ALA A 380 13.86 14.79 34.16
CA ALA A 380 14.30 16.16 33.86
C ALA A 380 15.59 16.51 34.64
N GLY A 381 16.56 17.09 33.90
CA GLY A 381 17.89 17.41 34.45
C GLY A 381 18.96 16.34 34.27
N PHE A 382 18.60 15.14 33.76
CA PHE A 382 19.60 14.18 33.31
C PHE A 382 20.34 14.74 32.10
N VAL A 383 21.66 14.54 32.04
CA VAL A 383 22.51 15.00 30.95
C VAL A 383 23.25 13.81 30.35
N PHE A 384 23.02 13.55 29.07
CA PHE A 384 23.69 12.48 28.36
C PHE A 384 24.80 13.04 27.46
N ARG A 385 25.98 12.44 27.53
CA ARG A 385 27.05 12.63 26.55
C ARG A 385 27.05 11.47 25.62
N LEU A 386 26.59 11.70 24.41
CA LEU A 386 26.43 10.67 23.38
C LEU A 386 27.48 10.83 22.28
N THR A 387 27.82 9.74 21.67
CA THR A 387 28.64 9.71 20.47
C THR A 387 27.90 9.02 19.34
N VAL A 388 28.40 9.17 18.13
CA VAL A 388 27.86 8.49 16.94
C VAL A 388 28.96 7.76 16.20
N SER A 389 28.64 6.59 15.70
CA SER A 389 29.45 5.88 14.73
C SER A 389 28.92 6.18 13.34
N ILE A 390 29.81 6.43 12.38
CA ILE A 390 29.43 6.86 11.03
C ILE A 390 30.12 5.99 10.00
N GLY A 391 29.33 5.49 9.05
CA GLY A 391 29.81 4.76 7.87
C GLY A 391 29.55 5.52 6.59
N ILE A 392 30.54 5.66 5.72
CA ILE A 392 30.42 6.36 4.43
C ILE A 392 30.70 5.40 3.28
N ALA A 393 29.87 5.50 2.24
CA ALA A 393 30.15 4.86 0.95
C ALA A 393 30.05 5.88 -0.17
N ILE A 394 30.98 5.80 -1.10
CA ILE A 394 31.05 6.65 -2.29
C ILE A 394 30.53 5.88 -3.50
N LEU A 395 29.70 6.54 -4.31
CA LEU A 395 29.21 5.97 -5.56
C LEU A 395 30.37 5.74 -6.51
N ASP A 396 30.48 4.53 -7.01
CA ASP A 396 31.39 4.13 -8.07
C ASP A 396 30.65 3.42 -9.22
N ARG A 397 31.36 3.15 -10.32
CA ARG A 397 30.75 2.50 -11.49
C ARG A 397 30.35 1.05 -11.26
N SER A 398 30.92 0.38 -10.25
CA SER A 398 30.62 -1.03 -9.93
C SER A 398 29.23 -1.17 -9.31
N ARG A 399 28.76 -0.16 -8.56
CA ARG A 399 27.47 -0.19 -7.85
C ARG A 399 26.31 0.14 -8.79
N ARG A 400 25.47 -0.86 -9.04
CA ARG A 400 24.36 -0.75 -10.00
C ARG A 400 23.02 -0.38 -9.37
N ALA A 401 22.90 -0.55 -8.06
CA ALA A 401 21.66 -0.28 -7.30
C ALA A 401 21.96 0.50 -6.03
N LEU A 402 20.99 1.32 -5.58
CA LEU A 402 21.09 2.04 -4.31
C LEU A 402 21.32 1.09 -3.13
N ALA A 403 20.74 -0.11 -3.17
CA ALA A 403 20.91 -1.13 -2.13
C ALA A 403 22.37 -1.54 -1.93
N GLU A 404 23.19 -1.56 -2.99
CA GLU A 404 24.61 -1.86 -2.91
C GLU A 404 25.40 -0.73 -2.24
N LEU A 405 25.02 0.52 -2.51
CA LEU A 405 25.59 1.71 -1.85
C LEU A 405 25.23 1.73 -0.37
N ILE A 406 23.97 1.43 -0.02
CA ILE A 406 23.53 1.30 1.37
C ILE A 406 24.32 0.20 2.08
N GLY A 407 24.43 -0.98 1.48
CA GLY A 407 25.19 -2.10 2.07
C GLY A 407 26.66 -1.79 2.27
N ALA A 408 27.29 -0.97 1.41
CA ALA A 408 28.66 -0.51 1.60
C ALA A 408 28.79 0.47 2.76
N ALA A 409 27.86 1.43 2.90
CA ALA A 409 27.85 2.37 4.02
C ALA A 409 27.57 1.65 5.36
N ASP A 410 26.69 0.65 5.35
CA ASP A 410 26.40 -0.17 6.54
C ASP A 410 27.61 -1.02 6.98
N LYS A 411 28.36 -1.57 6.04
CA LYS A 411 29.65 -2.24 6.35
C LYS A 411 30.66 -1.28 7.01
N ALA A 412 30.82 -0.07 6.48
CA ALA A 412 31.66 0.96 7.09
C ALA A 412 31.19 1.35 8.49
N LEU A 413 29.85 1.47 8.67
CA LEU A 413 29.26 1.74 9.98
C LEU A 413 29.53 0.60 10.98
N SER A 414 29.39 -0.66 10.55
CA SER A 414 29.71 -1.83 11.36
C SER A 414 31.18 -1.84 11.77
N GLU A 415 32.08 -1.49 10.85
CA GLU A 415 33.51 -1.32 11.14
C GLU A 415 33.74 -0.22 12.19
N ALA A 416 33.09 0.95 12.07
CA ALA A 416 33.19 2.01 13.05
C ALA A 416 32.75 1.53 14.44
N LYS A 417 31.67 0.78 14.54
CA LYS A 417 31.16 0.22 15.81
C LYS A 417 32.11 -0.82 16.41
N THR A 418 32.63 -1.75 15.60
CA THR A 418 33.50 -2.83 16.10
C THR A 418 34.88 -2.36 16.45
N THR A 419 35.40 -1.31 15.82
CA THR A 419 36.75 -0.77 16.07
C THR A 419 36.81 0.30 17.15
N GLY A 420 35.74 0.44 17.97
CA GLY A 420 35.76 1.27 19.18
C GLY A 420 34.77 2.43 19.21
N ARG A 421 33.84 2.52 18.26
CA ARG A 421 32.80 3.55 18.17
C ARG A 421 33.34 4.99 18.06
N ASN A 422 32.44 5.98 18.10
CA ASN A 422 32.79 7.40 18.00
C ASN A 422 33.81 7.70 16.90
N LYS A 423 33.57 7.22 15.69
CA LYS A 423 34.47 7.39 14.54
C LYS A 423 33.75 7.32 13.20
N VAL A 424 34.45 7.77 12.18
CA VAL A 424 34.03 7.72 10.78
C VAL A 424 34.86 6.67 10.04
N CYS A 425 34.20 5.69 9.44
CA CYS A 425 34.80 4.75 8.52
C CYS A 425 34.27 4.99 7.08
N VAL A 426 35.11 4.78 6.08
CA VAL A 426 34.77 5.02 4.68
C VAL A 426 35.09 3.78 3.86
N VAL A 427 34.12 3.33 3.06
CA VAL A 427 34.40 2.42 1.95
C VAL A 427 34.58 3.26 0.70
N PRO A 428 35.82 3.41 0.20
CA PRO A 428 36.10 4.22 -0.98
C PRO A 428 35.41 3.63 -2.20
N GLY A 429 35.11 4.48 -3.18
CA GLY A 429 34.75 4.02 -4.51
C GLY A 429 35.98 3.33 -5.15
N VAL A 430 35.73 2.24 -5.88
CA VAL A 430 36.80 1.61 -6.68
C VAL A 430 37.15 2.60 -7.82
N THR A 431 38.21 3.34 -7.63
CA THR A 431 38.87 4.06 -8.74
C THR A 431 39.63 3.01 -9.52
N GLU A 432 39.19 2.65 -10.72
CA GLU A 432 40.08 2.02 -11.70
C GLU A 432 41.23 3.00 -11.92
N ARG A 433 42.34 2.74 -11.26
CA ARG A 433 43.64 3.26 -11.74
C ARG A 433 44.12 2.25 -12.76
N ASP A 434 44.27 2.76 -13.97
CA ASP A 434 44.90 2.25 -15.18
C ASP A 434 44.17 1.17 -15.96
#